data_8bd8a2aebb039f05c2884224bdf8880e
#
_entry.id   8bd8a2aebb039f05c2884224bdf8880e
#
_cell.length_a   1.000
_cell.length_b   1.000
_cell.length_c   1.000
_cell.angle_alpha   90.00
_cell.angle_beta   90.00
_cell.angle_gamma   90.00
#
_symmetry.space_group_name_H-M   'P 1'
#
loop_
_entity.id
_entity.type
_entity.pdbx_description
1 polymer ?
#
loop_
_entity_poly.entity_id
_entity_poly.type
_entity_poly.pdbx_seq_one_letter_code
_entity_poly.pdbx_strand_id
1 'polypeptide(L)'
;MFGRSSAFLLTGLCTVVAIGVVGATQSSATSPAAHPPTLTLQNSGTTQGLIAVSPVNKRVVWASGRGGTFAVTTNGGTTWRSGVVPGAESLQFRDVEGVSDTVAYLLSIGNGSDSRIYKTTDGGTTWSQQFQNQDPAAFFDCFAFWTPTRGIAQSDSVNGQFPLVRTTNGQTWQSISGNEPAALPGESFFASSGTCVATEGKNNAWAVTGGASPSRVLVTHDGGDTWNAYDSPLRGSPSAGLFSVAFRDGKHGMVGGGDLDPTAPPFDQTATSSDGGKTWKVTPQQPNIGTVFGLSYAADAGQARPHGRTVVVTGPGGAAWTPDEGGSWVTLAGVTDFWGVAFGSPQTAWLVGTGGRILRVDF
;
A
#
# COMPACT_ATOMS: atom_id res chain seq x y z
N MET A 1 84.10 6.46 41.13
CA MET A 1 84.94 7.68 40.81
C MET A 1 83.94 8.73 40.33
N PHE A 2 83.76 9.62 41.16
CA PHE A 2 83.67 11.09 41.14
C PHE A 2 83.26 11.75 39.81
N GLY A 3 82.30 12.71 39.92
CA GLY A 3 82.19 13.93 39.14
C GLY A 3 80.74 14.45 39.00
N ARG A 4 80.29 15.18 39.95
CA ARG A 4 79.83 16.58 40.18
C ARG A 4 78.97 17.16 39.04
N SER A 5 77.70 17.41 39.40
CA SER A 5 76.96 18.68 39.54
C SER A 5 77.21 19.81 38.54
N SER A 6 76.13 20.28 37.91
CA SER A 6 75.84 21.74 37.81
C SER A 6 74.39 21.97 37.52
N ALA A 7 73.69 22.65 38.45
CA ALA A 7 72.33 23.13 38.29
C ALA A 7 72.37 24.44 37.49
N PHE A 8 71.44 24.58 36.55
CA PHE A 8 71.02 25.85 35.99
C PHE A 8 69.50 26.06 36.26
N LEU A 9 69.21 27.04 37.05
CA LEU A 9 67.94 27.65 37.20
C LEU A 9 67.62 28.40 35.90
N LEU A 10 66.47 28.07 35.25
CA LEU A 10 65.76 28.92 34.32
C LEU A 10 64.36 29.17 34.83
N THR A 11 64.11 30.39 35.22
CA THR A 11 62.78 30.96 35.50
C THR A 11 62.04 31.08 34.18
N GLY A 12 61.06 30.23 33.96
CA GLY A 12 60.14 30.29 32.81
C GLY A 12 58.76 30.82 33.26
N LEU A 13 58.41 31.93 32.70
CA LEU A 13 57.15 32.66 32.85
C LEU A 13 55.99 31.80 32.32
N CYS A 14 55.05 31.37 33.22
CA CYS A 14 53.82 30.68 32.82
C CYS A 14 52.81 31.70 32.30
N THR A 15 52.64 31.76 30.97
CA THR A 15 51.50 32.43 30.35
C THR A 15 50.31 31.48 30.36
N VAL A 16 49.29 31.80 31.16
CA VAL A 16 48.00 31.09 31.14
C VAL A 16 47.23 31.54 29.94
N VAL A 17 47.11 30.69 28.92
CA VAL A 17 46.18 30.89 27.80
C VAL A 17 44.81 30.35 28.23
N ALA A 18 43.88 31.25 28.51
CA ALA A 18 42.46 30.90 28.72
C ALA A 18 41.85 30.50 27.37
N ILE A 19 41.66 29.21 27.14
CA ILE A 19 40.85 28.71 26.02
C ILE A 19 39.38 28.91 26.37
N GLY A 20 38.78 29.96 25.80
CA GLY A 20 37.34 30.16 25.87
C GLY A 20 36.62 29.08 25.05
N VAL A 21 35.96 28.14 25.71
CA VAL A 21 35.01 27.20 25.08
C VAL A 21 33.81 28.01 24.68
N VAL A 22 33.71 28.39 23.41
CA VAL A 22 32.47 28.89 22.82
C VAL A 22 31.52 27.70 22.68
N GLY A 23 30.62 27.52 23.62
CA GLY A 23 29.52 26.59 23.52
C GLY A 23 28.61 26.97 22.37
N ALA A 24 28.70 26.26 21.23
CA ALA A 24 27.72 26.35 20.18
C ALA A 24 26.41 25.76 20.71
N THR A 25 25.49 26.63 21.09
CA THR A 25 24.09 26.24 21.30
C THR A 25 23.55 25.78 19.96
N GLN A 26 23.45 24.46 19.76
CA GLN A 26 22.64 23.92 18.67
C GLN A 26 21.19 24.33 18.92
N SER A 27 20.73 25.32 18.19
CA SER A 27 19.31 25.61 18.05
C SER A 27 18.70 24.39 17.34
N SER A 28 17.96 23.58 18.10
CA SER A 28 17.07 22.59 17.53
C SER A 28 16.00 23.38 16.76
N ALA A 29 16.18 23.46 15.44
CA ALA A 29 15.12 23.92 14.57
C ALA A 29 13.96 22.91 14.75
N THR A 30 12.94 23.30 15.52
CA THR A 30 11.65 22.62 15.51
C THR A 30 11.13 22.72 14.09
N SER A 31 11.03 21.57 13.40
CA SER A 31 10.28 21.49 12.15
C SER A 31 8.92 22.19 12.36
N PRO A 32 8.48 23.03 11.42
CA PRO A 32 7.16 23.63 11.52
C PRO A 32 6.16 22.48 11.73
N ALA A 33 5.31 22.62 12.74
CA ALA A 33 4.22 21.67 12.94
C ALA A 33 3.44 21.59 11.63
N ALA A 34 3.43 20.42 10.98
CA ALA A 34 2.66 20.22 9.77
C ALA A 34 1.21 20.59 10.09
N HIS A 35 0.62 21.48 9.31
CA HIS A 35 -0.80 21.76 9.46
C HIS A 35 -1.59 20.47 9.30
N PRO A 36 -2.64 20.25 10.11
CA PRO A 36 -3.47 19.07 9.95
C PRO A 36 -4.07 19.06 8.53
N PRO A 37 -4.14 17.89 7.88
CA PRO A 37 -4.71 17.81 6.54
C PRO A 37 -6.18 18.21 6.52
N THR A 38 -6.60 18.81 5.41
CA THR A 38 -8.01 19.18 5.18
C THR A 38 -8.77 17.94 4.71
N LEU A 39 -9.89 17.66 5.38
CA LEU A 39 -10.76 16.52 5.09
C LEU A 39 -12.03 17.00 4.40
N THR A 40 -12.31 16.49 3.19
CA THR A 40 -13.50 16.87 2.41
C THR A 40 -14.28 15.62 2.01
N LEU A 41 -15.44 15.43 2.66
CA LEU A 41 -16.37 14.34 2.29
C LEU A 41 -17.00 14.65 0.94
N GLN A 42 -17.04 13.67 0.04
CA GLN A 42 -17.55 13.78 -1.31
C GLN A 42 -18.77 12.88 -1.52
N ASN A 43 -19.69 13.29 -2.39
CA ASN A 43 -20.86 12.49 -2.75
C ASN A 43 -20.53 11.61 -3.96
N SER A 44 -20.41 10.31 -3.73
CA SER A 44 -20.14 9.31 -4.77
C SER A 44 -21.32 9.02 -5.71
N GLY A 45 -22.54 9.39 -5.32
CA GLY A 45 -23.77 9.03 -6.04
C GLY A 45 -24.24 7.58 -5.84
N THR A 46 -23.62 6.83 -4.91
CA THR A 46 -24.02 5.45 -4.54
C THR A 46 -24.06 5.27 -3.03
N THR A 47 -24.84 4.32 -2.57
CA THR A 47 -24.87 3.84 -1.17
C THR A 47 -24.15 2.51 -0.99
N GLN A 48 -23.65 1.92 -2.07
CA GLN A 48 -22.88 0.67 -2.01
C GLN A 48 -21.53 0.92 -1.35
N GLY A 49 -21.07 -0.01 -0.52
CA GLY A 49 -19.73 0.09 0.09
C GLY A 49 -18.64 0.08 -0.96
N LEU A 50 -17.86 1.15 -1.00
CA LEU A 50 -16.68 1.25 -1.84
C LEU A 50 -15.48 0.66 -1.11
N ILE A 51 -14.59 -0.02 -1.86
CA ILE A 51 -13.53 -0.83 -1.28
C ILE A 51 -12.15 -0.44 -1.80
N ALA A 52 -12.00 -0.26 -3.10
CA ALA A 52 -10.75 0.13 -3.71
C ALA A 52 -10.85 1.49 -4.40
N VAL A 53 -9.72 2.18 -4.50
CA VAL A 53 -9.60 3.49 -5.15
C VAL A 53 -8.28 3.59 -5.90
N SER A 54 -8.34 4.07 -7.15
CA SER A 54 -7.17 4.25 -8.02
C SER A 54 -7.21 5.62 -8.69
N PRO A 55 -6.46 6.60 -8.16
CA PRO A 55 -6.28 7.88 -8.80
C PRO A 55 -5.33 7.78 -9.99
N VAL A 56 -5.77 8.21 -11.16
CA VAL A 56 -4.89 8.45 -12.32
C VAL A 56 -4.05 9.71 -12.10
N ASN A 57 -4.63 10.70 -11.43
CA ASN A 57 -4.01 11.95 -11.01
C ASN A 57 -4.97 12.68 -10.04
N LYS A 58 -4.63 13.92 -9.62
CA LYS A 58 -5.47 14.72 -8.72
C LYS A 58 -6.85 15.10 -9.27
N ARG A 59 -7.17 14.84 -10.55
CA ARG A 59 -8.46 15.16 -11.18
C ARG A 59 -9.28 13.92 -11.52
N VAL A 60 -8.61 12.88 -11.98
CA VAL A 60 -9.25 11.64 -12.44
C VAL A 60 -9.01 10.57 -11.40
N VAL A 61 -10.08 10.06 -10.81
CA VAL A 61 -10.04 9.02 -9.77
C VAL A 61 -11.14 8.01 -10.01
N TRP A 62 -10.79 6.74 -9.98
CA TRP A 62 -11.70 5.61 -10.04
C TRP A 62 -11.86 4.98 -8.67
N ALA A 63 -13.05 4.45 -8.40
CA ALA A 63 -13.31 3.64 -7.20
C ALA A 63 -14.20 2.46 -7.56
N SER A 64 -14.12 1.40 -6.78
CA SER A 64 -14.94 0.20 -6.96
C SER A 64 -15.43 -0.37 -5.63
N GLY A 65 -16.45 -1.23 -5.71
CA GLY A 65 -17.05 -1.75 -4.49
C GLY A 65 -18.03 -2.90 -4.69
N ARG A 66 -18.93 -3.03 -3.73
CA ARG A 66 -19.93 -4.08 -3.66
C ARG A 66 -21.03 -3.88 -4.70
N GLY A 67 -21.78 -4.95 -5.02
CA GLY A 67 -22.92 -4.88 -5.93
C GLY A 67 -22.53 -4.48 -7.35
N GLY A 68 -21.39 -4.93 -7.83
CA GLY A 68 -20.87 -4.61 -9.17
C GLY A 68 -20.59 -3.13 -9.38
N THR A 69 -20.41 -2.34 -8.31
CA THR A 69 -20.35 -0.87 -8.37
C THR A 69 -18.97 -0.37 -8.76
N PHE A 70 -18.96 0.67 -9.60
CA PHE A 70 -17.82 1.55 -9.83
C PHE A 70 -18.24 3.01 -9.64
N ALA A 71 -17.26 3.88 -9.40
CA ALA A 71 -17.44 5.33 -9.42
C ALA A 71 -16.23 6.01 -10.06
N VAL A 72 -16.44 7.15 -10.72
CA VAL A 72 -15.36 7.92 -11.36
C VAL A 72 -15.62 9.41 -11.24
N THR A 73 -14.55 10.16 -10.98
CA THR A 73 -14.51 11.61 -11.12
C THR A 73 -13.47 12.02 -12.14
N THR A 74 -13.72 13.13 -12.85
CA THR A 74 -12.76 13.74 -13.79
C THR A 74 -12.43 15.19 -13.42
N ASN A 75 -12.93 15.65 -12.29
CA ASN A 75 -12.79 17.04 -11.80
C ASN A 75 -12.33 17.13 -10.33
N GLY A 76 -11.59 16.11 -9.84
CA GLY A 76 -11.00 16.10 -8.50
C GLY A 76 -12.03 15.89 -7.39
N GLY A 77 -13.13 15.20 -7.71
CA GLY A 77 -14.18 14.87 -6.75
C GLY A 77 -15.23 15.96 -6.57
N THR A 78 -15.21 17.04 -7.36
CA THR A 78 -16.31 18.01 -7.36
C THR A 78 -17.63 17.34 -7.73
N THR A 79 -17.58 16.41 -8.68
CA THR A 79 -18.71 15.51 -9.00
C THR A 79 -18.17 14.10 -9.24
N TRP A 80 -18.98 13.12 -8.86
CA TRP A 80 -18.73 11.71 -9.14
C TRP A 80 -19.88 11.13 -9.97
N ARG A 81 -19.56 10.26 -10.88
CA ARG A 81 -20.52 9.40 -11.58
C ARG A 81 -20.30 7.97 -11.10
N SER A 82 -21.34 7.34 -10.61
CA SER A 82 -21.35 5.92 -10.24
C SER A 82 -22.25 5.11 -11.15
N GLY A 83 -22.00 3.82 -11.23
CA GLY A 83 -22.80 2.87 -11.98
C GLY A 83 -22.54 1.44 -11.50
N VAL A 84 -23.30 0.52 -12.07
CA VAL A 84 -23.16 -0.92 -11.87
C VAL A 84 -22.74 -1.53 -13.20
N VAL A 85 -21.75 -2.42 -13.17
CA VAL A 85 -21.33 -3.17 -14.36
C VAL A 85 -22.43 -4.17 -14.70
N PRO A 86 -23.01 -4.12 -15.91
CA PRO A 86 -24.11 -5.02 -16.28
C PRO A 86 -23.71 -6.49 -16.19
N GLY A 87 -24.54 -7.30 -15.49
CA GLY A 87 -24.29 -8.73 -15.25
C GLY A 87 -23.24 -9.01 -14.14
N ALA A 88 -22.87 -7.98 -13.39
CA ALA A 88 -21.97 -8.10 -12.23
C ALA A 88 -22.62 -7.63 -10.92
N GLU A 89 -23.94 -7.50 -10.88
CA GLU A 89 -24.71 -6.93 -9.75
C GLU A 89 -24.51 -7.71 -8.45
N SER A 90 -24.21 -9.01 -8.53
CA SER A 90 -23.90 -9.87 -7.38
C SER A 90 -22.42 -9.85 -6.97
N LEU A 91 -21.54 -9.29 -7.79
CA LEU A 91 -20.10 -9.33 -7.57
C LEU A 91 -19.62 -8.21 -6.65
N GLN A 92 -18.44 -8.43 -6.08
CA GLN A 92 -17.74 -7.43 -5.28
C GLN A 92 -16.44 -7.07 -5.97
N PHE A 93 -16.32 -5.84 -6.48
CA PHE A 93 -15.05 -5.33 -7.01
C PHE A 93 -14.18 -4.85 -5.86
N ARG A 94 -13.17 -5.67 -5.53
CA ARG A 94 -12.22 -5.39 -4.45
C ARG A 94 -10.96 -4.70 -4.92
N ASP A 95 -10.80 -4.58 -6.24
CA ASP A 95 -9.69 -3.87 -6.81
C ASP A 95 -10.08 -3.10 -8.06
N VAL A 96 -9.39 -1.97 -8.31
CA VAL A 96 -9.60 -1.10 -9.46
C VAL A 96 -8.27 -0.50 -9.91
N GLU A 97 -8.01 -0.51 -11.22
CA GLU A 97 -6.90 0.22 -11.83
C GLU A 97 -7.42 1.26 -12.81
N GLY A 98 -7.29 2.53 -12.44
CA GLY A 98 -7.57 3.68 -13.29
C GLY A 98 -6.39 4.00 -14.19
N VAL A 99 -6.57 3.91 -15.50
CA VAL A 99 -5.53 4.21 -16.50
C VAL A 99 -5.69 5.64 -17.07
N SER A 100 -6.92 6.04 -17.29
CA SER A 100 -7.29 7.38 -17.77
C SER A 100 -8.71 7.73 -17.32
N ASP A 101 -9.26 8.84 -17.78
CA ASP A 101 -10.66 9.20 -17.60
C ASP A 101 -11.64 8.28 -18.35
N THR A 102 -11.14 7.53 -19.33
CA THR A 102 -11.93 6.61 -20.15
C THR A 102 -11.56 5.14 -19.96
N VAL A 103 -10.36 4.83 -19.47
CA VAL A 103 -9.86 3.44 -19.36
C VAL A 103 -9.67 3.07 -17.91
N ALA A 104 -10.29 1.95 -17.50
CA ALA A 104 -10.08 1.35 -16.18
C ALA A 104 -10.30 -0.16 -16.23
N TYR A 105 -9.73 -0.85 -15.23
CA TYR A 105 -9.95 -2.28 -14.98
C TYR A 105 -10.58 -2.46 -13.61
N LEU A 106 -11.37 -3.52 -13.45
CA LEU A 106 -11.99 -3.94 -12.17
C LEU A 106 -11.71 -5.42 -11.96
N LEU A 107 -11.36 -5.81 -10.73
CA LEU A 107 -11.27 -7.20 -10.32
C LEU A 107 -12.37 -7.51 -9.31
N SER A 108 -13.22 -8.49 -9.62
CA SER A 108 -14.14 -9.07 -8.64
C SER A 108 -13.51 -10.26 -7.93
N ILE A 109 -13.82 -10.37 -6.64
CA ILE A 109 -13.44 -11.52 -5.83
C ILE A 109 -14.54 -12.57 -5.82
N GLY A 110 -14.19 -13.77 -5.42
CA GLY A 110 -15.11 -14.91 -5.21
C GLY A 110 -14.50 -16.20 -5.73
N ASN A 111 -15.04 -17.33 -5.26
CA ASN A 111 -14.56 -18.62 -5.71
C ASN A 111 -14.96 -18.87 -7.17
N GLY A 112 -14.09 -19.55 -7.90
CA GLY A 112 -14.37 -19.97 -9.27
C GLY A 112 -14.76 -18.79 -10.16
N SER A 113 -15.88 -18.91 -10.84
CA SER A 113 -16.33 -17.96 -11.87
C SER A 113 -16.74 -16.57 -11.35
N ASP A 114 -16.73 -16.31 -10.04
CA ASP A 114 -16.97 -14.99 -9.47
C ASP A 114 -15.71 -14.12 -9.46
N SER A 115 -14.53 -14.71 -9.53
CA SER A 115 -13.28 -13.99 -9.80
C SER A 115 -13.19 -13.63 -11.28
N ARG A 116 -13.38 -12.35 -11.60
CA ARG A 116 -13.41 -11.83 -12.97
C ARG A 116 -12.65 -10.51 -13.08
N ILE A 117 -12.10 -10.26 -14.26
CA ILE A 117 -11.52 -8.95 -14.59
C ILE A 117 -12.35 -8.34 -15.71
N TYR A 118 -12.76 -7.09 -15.51
CA TYR A 118 -13.48 -6.28 -16.49
C TYR A 118 -12.63 -5.09 -16.90
N LYS A 119 -12.88 -4.60 -18.13
CA LYS A 119 -12.25 -3.39 -18.67
C LYS A 119 -13.29 -2.49 -19.31
N THR A 120 -13.15 -1.19 -19.08
CA THR A 120 -13.82 -0.14 -19.86
C THR A 120 -12.80 0.64 -20.70
N THR A 121 -13.25 1.20 -21.82
CA THR A 121 -12.48 2.14 -22.66
C THR A 121 -13.27 3.40 -23.02
N ASP A 122 -14.45 3.58 -22.41
CA ASP A 122 -15.38 4.67 -22.68
C ASP A 122 -15.87 5.35 -21.39
N GLY A 123 -15.04 5.33 -20.35
CA GLY A 123 -15.32 5.96 -19.08
C GLY A 123 -16.34 5.18 -18.22
N GLY A 124 -16.53 3.88 -18.45
CA GLY A 124 -17.48 3.05 -17.71
C GLY A 124 -18.91 3.11 -18.28
N THR A 125 -19.06 3.56 -19.52
CA THR A 125 -20.36 3.45 -20.24
C THR A 125 -20.62 2.01 -20.65
N THR A 126 -19.58 1.32 -21.13
CA THR A 126 -19.59 -0.12 -21.38
C THR A 126 -18.41 -0.82 -20.71
N TRP A 127 -18.59 -2.10 -20.40
CA TRP A 127 -17.59 -2.95 -19.78
C TRP A 127 -17.46 -4.26 -20.54
N SER A 128 -16.25 -4.73 -20.78
CA SER A 128 -15.96 -6.03 -21.36
C SER A 128 -15.25 -6.93 -20.34
N GLN A 129 -15.74 -8.16 -20.20
CA GLN A 129 -15.08 -9.16 -19.38
C GLN A 129 -13.80 -9.63 -20.08
N GLN A 130 -12.64 -9.44 -19.44
CA GLN A 130 -11.32 -9.79 -19.97
C GLN A 130 -10.85 -11.17 -19.48
N PHE A 131 -11.27 -11.53 -18.27
CA PHE A 131 -10.90 -12.77 -17.61
C PHE A 131 -12.08 -13.29 -16.76
N GLN A 132 -12.21 -14.59 -16.71
CA GLN A 132 -13.05 -15.30 -15.76
C GLN A 132 -12.33 -16.55 -15.31
N ASN A 133 -12.13 -16.68 -14.00
CA ASN A 133 -11.51 -17.86 -13.42
C ASN A 133 -12.37 -19.11 -13.68
N GLN A 134 -11.70 -20.21 -14.02
CA GLN A 134 -12.36 -21.50 -14.31
C GLN A 134 -12.09 -22.55 -13.20
N ASP A 135 -11.12 -22.33 -12.32
CA ASP A 135 -10.83 -23.22 -11.21
C ASP A 135 -11.75 -22.89 -10.02
N PRO A 136 -12.67 -23.80 -9.63
CA PRO A 136 -13.62 -23.53 -8.53
C PRO A 136 -12.94 -23.37 -7.17
N ALA A 137 -11.67 -23.77 -7.00
CA ALA A 137 -10.92 -23.62 -5.77
C ALA A 137 -10.15 -22.27 -5.69
N ALA A 138 -9.90 -21.64 -6.84
CA ALA A 138 -9.17 -20.38 -6.87
C ALA A 138 -10.06 -19.17 -6.55
N PHE A 139 -9.47 -18.21 -5.85
CA PHE A 139 -10.10 -16.97 -5.41
C PHE A 139 -9.12 -15.82 -5.65
N PHE A 140 -9.34 -15.02 -6.71
CA PHE A 140 -8.46 -13.91 -7.04
C PHE A 140 -8.73 -12.69 -6.17
N ASP A 141 -7.69 -12.15 -5.53
CA ASP A 141 -7.77 -11.13 -4.49
C ASP A 141 -7.43 -9.73 -4.96
N CYS A 142 -6.31 -9.58 -5.66
CA CYS A 142 -5.77 -8.32 -6.10
C CYS A 142 -5.13 -8.43 -7.47
N PHE A 143 -5.03 -7.27 -8.13
CA PHE A 143 -4.17 -7.09 -9.30
C PHE A 143 -3.31 -5.82 -9.17
N ALA A 144 -2.25 -5.74 -9.95
CA ALA A 144 -1.49 -4.50 -10.12
C ALA A 144 -0.92 -4.40 -11.53
N PHE A 145 -0.66 -3.19 -11.98
CA PHE A 145 -0.19 -2.91 -13.33
C PHE A 145 1.15 -2.17 -13.33
N TRP A 146 2.11 -2.64 -14.13
CA TRP A 146 3.35 -1.90 -14.41
C TRP A 146 3.16 -0.83 -15.48
N THR A 147 2.22 -1.07 -16.40
CA THR A 147 1.84 -0.14 -17.47
C THR A 147 0.35 -0.28 -17.75
N PRO A 148 -0.28 0.64 -18.47
CA PRO A 148 -1.70 0.55 -18.83
C PRO A 148 -2.17 -0.76 -19.45
N THR A 149 -1.25 -1.58 -19.95
CA THR A 149 -1.55 -2.83 -20.66
C THR A 149 -0.80 -4.04 -20.15
N ARG A 150 0.04 -3.87 -19.13
CA ARG A 150 0.81 -4.97 -18.54
C ARG A 150 0.55 -5.05 -17.04
N GLY A 151 -0.11 -6.11 -16.63
CA GLY A 151 -0.51 -6.31 -15.23
C GLY A 151 -0.51 -7.78 -14.83
N ILE A 152 -0.66 -8.01 -13.55
CA ILE A 152 -0.69 -9.32 -12.90
C ILE A 152 -1.85 -9.37 -11.91
N ALA A 153 -2.50 -10.53 -11.76
CA ALA A 153 -3.48 -10.78 -10.72
C ALA A 153 -3.19 -12.11 -10.02
N GLN A 154 -3.44 -12.13 -8.71
CA GLN A 154 -3.08 -13.22 -7.81
C GLN A 154 -4.29 -13.79 -7.12
N SER A 155 -4.25 -15.10 -6.87
CA SER A 155 -5.28 -15.87 -6.17
C SER A 155 -4.73 -16.44 -4.88
N ASP A 156 -5.61 -16.69 -3.94
CA ASP A 156 -5.36 -17.58 -2.81
C ASP A 156 -4.69 -18.89 -3.26
N SER A 157 -3.98 -19.54 -2.35
CA SER A 157 -3.30 -20.77 -2.67
C SER A 157 -4.26 -21.92 -2.94
N VAL A 158 -4.00 -22.66 -4.03
CA VAL A 158 -4.70 -23.87 -4.41
C VAL A 158 -3.68 -25.02 -4.51
N ASN A 159 -3.86 -26.08 -3.75
CA ASN A 159 -2.95 -27.22 -3.70
C ASN A 159 -1.48 -26.84 -3.43
N GLY A 160 -1.25 -25.83 -2.58
CA GLY A 160 0.10 -25.37 -2.22
C GLY A 160 0.79 -24.49 -3.27
N GLN A 161 0.06 -24.01 -4.27
CA GLN A 161 0.53 -23.08 -5.30
C GLN A 161 -0.37 -21.83 -5.32
N PHE A 162 0.16 -20.71 -5.76
CA PHE A 162 -0.63 -19.48 -5.96
C PHE A 162 -0.99 -19.36 -7.45
N PRO A 163 -2.28 -19.53 -7.85
CA PRO A 163 -2.67 -19.25 -9.22
C PRO A 163 -2.42 -17.77 -9.57
N LEU A 164 -1.68 -17.55 -10.66
CA LEU A 164 -1.36 -16.23 -11.19
C LEU A 164 -1.84 -16.12 -12.63
N VAL A 165 -2.34 -14.94 -12.99
CA VAL A 165 -2.61 -14.58 -14.37
C VAL A 165 -1.94 -13.25 -14.70
N ARG A 166 -1.46 -13.11 -15.92
CA ARG A 166 -0.77 -11.92 -16.42
C ARG A 166 -1.36 -11.46 -17.75
N THR A 167 -1.45 -10.16 -17.93
CA THR A 167 -1.69 -9.55 -19.22
C THR A 167 -0.45 -8.79 -19.70
N THR A 168 -0.17 -8.84 -21.00
CA THR A 168 0.89 -8.06 -21.67
C THR A 168 0.34 -7.08 -22.69
N ASN A 169 -0.96 -7.14 -22.95
CA ASN A 169 -1.64 -6.32 -23.96
C ASN A 169 -2.89 -5.60 -23.43
N GLY A 170 -3.25 -5.83 -22.16
CA GLY A 170 -4.44 -5.26 -21.54
C GLY A 170 -5.77 -5.73 -22.15
N GLN A 171 -5.77 -6.87 -22.84
CA GLN A 171 -6.94 -7.45 -23.50
C GLN A 171 -7.19 -8.90 -23.09
N THR A 172 -6.12 -9.67 -22.96
CA THR A 172 -6.18 -11.09 -22.61
C THR A 172 -5.30 -11.38 -21.41
N TRP A 173 -5.74 -12.29 -20.55
CA TRP A 173 -5.02 -12.73 -19.38
C TRP A 173 -4.64 -14.21 -19.54
N GLN A 174 -3.41 -14.55 -19.19
CA GLN A 174 -2.86 -15.90 -19.31
C GLN A 174 -2.29 -16.35 -17.98
N SER A 175 -2.50 -17.62 -17.65
CA SER A 175 -1.88 -18.24 -16.48
C SER A 175 -0.36 -18.30 -16.66
N ILE A 176 0.34 -17.91 -15.58
CA ILE A 176 1.80 -18.00 -15.47
C ILE A 176 2.22 -18.74 -14.18
N SER A 177 1.30 -19.50 -13.59
CA SER A 177 1.49 -20.20 -12.32
C SER A 177 2.61 -21.24 -12.40
N GLY A 178 3.21 -21.53 -11.24
CA GLY A 178 4.26 -22.53 -11.08
C GLY A 178 5.67 -21.95 -10.91
N ASN A 179 5.78 -20.62 -10.89
CA ASN A 179 7.06 -19.91 -10.70
C ASN A 179 7.16 -19.26 -9.32
N GLU A 180 6.12 -19.40 -8.50
CA GLU A 180 6.05 -18.89 -7.12
C GLU A 180 6.65 -19.92 -6.15
N PRO A 181 7.14 -19.45 -5.00
CA PRO A 181 7.45 -20.33 -3.87
C PRO A 181 6.20 -21.10 -3.44
N ALA A 182 6.36 -22.34 -3.03
CA ALA A 182 5.26 -23.14 -2.50
C ALA A 182 4.58 -22.40 -1.34
N ALA A 183 3.26 -22.41 -1.33
CA ALA A 183 2.48 -21.84 -0.24
C ALA A 183 2.65 -22.64 1.05
N LEU A 184 2.69 -21.95 2.18
CA LEU A 184 2.59 -22.57 3.49
C LEU A 184 1.18 -23.13 3.70
N PRO A 185 0.99 -24.14 4.55
CA PRO A 185 -0.35 -24.64 4.87
C PRO A 185 -1.27 -23.53 5.39
N GLY A 186 -2.38 -23.27 4.68
CA GLY A 186 -3.35 -22.21 5.00
C GLY A 186 -2.96 -20.81 4.56
N GLU A 187 -1.83 -20.65 3.87
CA GLU A 187 -1.41 -19.34 3.36
C GLU A 187 -2.31 -18.87 2.22
N SER A 188 -2.73 -17.60 2.30
CA SER A 188 -3.62 -16.96 1.35
C SER A 188 -3.35 -15.46 1.26
N PHE A 189 -3.99 -14.79 0.32
CA PHE A 189 -4.03 -13.34 0.25
C PHE A 189 -5.26 -12.81 1.01
N PHE A 190 -5.29 -11.50 1.26
CA PHE A 190 -6.45 -10.85 1.87
C PHE A 190 -6.95 -9.72 0.97
N ALA A 191 -8.06 -9.94 0.28
CA ALA A 191 -8.70 -8.98 -0.61
C ALA A 191 -9.38 -7.84 0.17
N SER A 192 -8.64 -7.02 0.89
CA SER A 192 -9.20 -5.98 1.76
C SER A 192 -9.49 -4.67 1.03
N SER A 193 -8.61 -4.20 0.13
CA SER A 193 -8.72 -2.88 -0.48
C SER A 193 -8.03 -2.74 -1.84
N GLY A 194 -7.61 -3.86 -2.48
CA GLY A 194 -6.83 -3.85 -3.73
C GLY A 194 -5.36 -3.51 -3.55
N THR A 195 -4.85 -3.47 -2.31
CA THR A 195 -3.44 -3.12 -2.02
C THR A 195 -2.62 -4.31 -1.54
N CYS A 196 -3.07 -5.56 -1.74
CA CYS A 196 -2.32 -6.76 -1.39
C CYS A 196 -1.22 -7.09 -2.41
N VAL A 197 -1.21 -6.44 -3.56
CA VAL A 197 -0.12 -6.48 -4.54
C VAL A 197 0.25 -5.06 -4.97
N ALA A 198 1.53 -4.81 -5.18
CA ALA A 198 2.04 -3.54 -5.66
C ALA A 198 3.09 -3.75 -6.75
N THR A 199 3.16 -2.83 -7.70
CA THR A 199 4.17 -2.82 -8.77
C THR A 199 5.00 -1.54 -8.72
N GLU A 200 6.25 -1.61 -9.17
CA GLU A 200 7.13 -0.45 -9.31
C GLU A 200 8.09 -0.63 -10.48
N GLY A 201 8.38 0.47 -11.16
CA GLY A 201 9.28 0.46 -12.30
C GLY A 201 8.75 -0.41 -13.43
N LYS A 202 9.64 -1.18 -14.06
CA LYS A 202 9.26 -2.01 -15.22
C LYS A 202 8.85 -3.43 -14.84
N ASN A 203 9.44 -4.00 -13.79
CA ASN A 203 9.38 -5.43 -13.53
C ASN A 203 9.26 -5.80 -12.04
N ASN A 204 9.36 -4.84 -11.12
CA ASN A 204 9.25 -5.15 -9.71
C ASN A 204 7.78 -5.33 -9.33
N ALA A 205 7.49 -6.34 -8.53
CA ALA A 205 6.22 -6.47 -7.83
C ALA A 205 6.41 -7.15 -6.47
N TRP A 206 5.51 -6.81 -5.56
CA TRP A 206 5.42 -7.38 -4.22
C TRP A 206 3.99 -7.79 -3.96
N ALA A 207 3.81 -8.95 -3.36
CA ALA A 207 2.52 -9.45 -2.94
C ALA A 207 2.62 -9.94 -1.49
N VAL A 208 1.59 -9.71 -0.69
CA VAL A 208 1.62 -9.96 0.75
C VAL A 208 0.59 -11.00 1.14
N THR A 209 1.00 -11.92 2.00
CA THR A 209 0.20 -13.05 2.42
C THR A 209 -0.11 -13.05 3.91
N GLY A 210 -1.09 -13.82 4.30
CA GLY A 210 -1.46 -14.15 5.66
C GLY A 210 -2.08 -15.54 5.71
N GLY A 211 -2.92 -15.82 6.71
CA GLY A 211 -3.55 -17.14 6.86
C GLY A 211 -2.62 -18.20 7.42
N ALA A 212 -1.31 -17.95 7.43
CA ALA A 212 -0.25 -18.84 7.92
C ALA A 212 0.77 -18.08 8.75
N SER A 213 1.68 -18.81 9.41
CA SER A 213 2.79 -18.23 10.15
C SER A 213 4.11 -18.86 9.66
N PRO A 214 5.11 -18.02 9.30
CA PRO A 214 5.08 -16.56 9.25
C PRO A 214 4.17 -16.01 8.15
N SER A 215 3.72 -14.75 8.25
CA SER A 215 3.21 -14.01 7.10
C SER A 215 4.38 -13.63 6.19
N ARG A 216 4.19 -13.63 4.89
CA ARG A 216 5.28 -13.47 3.93
C ARG A 216 5.05 -12.34 2.93
N VAL A 217 6.14 -11.85 2.37
CA VAL A 217 6.16 -10.97 1.20
C VAL A 217 6.77 -11.73 0.04
N LEU A 218 5.99 -11.92 -1.02
CA LEU A 218 6.45 -12.50 -2.27
C LEU A 218 6.99 -11.37 -3.15
N VAL A 219 8.18 -11.54 -3.72
CA VAL A 219 8.89 -10.51 -4.47
C VAL A 219 9.33 -11.03 -5.82
N THR A 220 9.03 -10.29 -6.88
CA THR A 220 9.57 -10.50 -8.23
C THR A 220 10.32 -9.27 -8.72
N HIS A 221 11.35 -9.47 -9.55
CA HIS A 221 12.10 -8.41 -10.23
C HIS A 221 12.12 -8.58 -11.75
N ASP A 222 11.42 -9.58 -12.27
CA ASP A 222 11.38 -9.95 -13.70
C ASP A 222 9.95 -9.92 -14.29
N GLY A 223 9.02 -9.27 -13.58
CA GLY A 223 7.65 -9.10 -14.06
C GLY A 223 6.76 -10.32 -13.83
N GLY A 224 7.06 -11.09 -12.80
CA GLY A 224 6.31 -12.25 -12.39
C GLY A 224 6.78 -13.55 -13.01
N ASP A 225 7.94 -13.58 -13.68
CA ASP A 225 8.50 -14.80 -14.23
C ASP A 225 9.12 -15.70 -13.15
N THR A 226 9.72 -15.08 -12.10
CA THR A 226 10.18 -15.78 -10.89
C THR A 226 9.85 -14.99 -9.64
N TRP A 227 9.60 -15.69 -8.53
CA TRP A 227 9.28 -15.10 -7.25
C TRP A 227 10.14 -15.67 -6.12
N ASN A 228 10.40 -14.84 -5.13
CA ASN A 228 11.03 -15.24 -3.87
C ASN A 228 10.11 -14.85 -2.71
N ALA A 229 10.07 -15.67 -1.65
CA ALA A 229 9.32 -15.36 -0.44
C ALA A 229 10.27 -14.92 0.68
N TYR A 230 9.88 -13.88 1.42
CA TYR A 230 10.59 -13.36 2.57
C TYR A 230 9.64 -13.23 3.76
N ASP A 231 10.09 -13.65 4.93
CA ASP A 231 9.29 -13.59 6.14
C ASP A 231 9.10 -12.14 6.62
N SER A 232 7.89 -11.85 7.08
CA SER A 232 7.56 -10.59 7.74
C SER A 232 7.65 -10.74 9.27
N PRO A 233 8.07 -9.70 10.01
CA PRO A 233 8.00 -9.70 11.46
C PRO A 233 6.58 -9.53 12.00
N LEU A 234 5.60 -9.18 11.17
CA LEU A 234 4.23 -9.04 11.61
C LEU A 234 3.56 -10.41 11.78
N ARG A 235 2.64 -10.47 12.72
CA ARG A 235 1.98 -11.71 13.12
C ARG A 235 1.26 -12.36 11.94
N GLY A 236 1.42 -13.69 11.80
CA GLY A 236 0.65 -14.56 10.92
C GLY A 236 -0.15 -15.59 11.73
N SER A 237 -1.39 -15.83 11.34
CA SER A 237 -2.29 -16.86 11.88
C SER A 237 -3.43 -17.08 10.87
N PRO A 238 -4.33 -18.06 11.07
CA PRO A 238 -5.47 -18.25 10.16
C PRO A 238 -6.34 -17.01 9.91
N SER A 239 -6.36 -16.05 10.84
CA SER A 239 -7.10 -14.78 10.73
C SER A 239 -6.20 -13.55 10.62
N ALA A 240 -4.88 -13.72 10.71
CA ALA A 240 -3.91 -12.62 10.75
C ALA A 240 -2.87 -12.74 9.64
N GLY A 241 -2.34 -11.59 9.26
CA GLY A 241 -1.25 -11.50 8.29
C GLY A 241 -1.05 -10.11 7.76
N LEU A 242 -0.45 -10.04 6.59
CA LEU A 242 -0.31 -8.82 5.81
C LEU A 242 -1.53 -8.63 4.91
N PHE A 243 -2.01 -7.40 4.83
CA PHE A 243 -3.17 -7.01 4.04
C PHE A 243 -2.81 -6.04 2.92
N SER A 244 -1.75 -5.27 3.13
CA SER A 244 -1.37 -4.17 2.23
C SER A 244 0.13 -4.08 2.09
N VAL A 245 0.56 -3.71 0.88
CA VAL A 245 1.96 -3.41 0.57
C VAL A 245 2.03 -2.21 -0.38
N ALA A 246 2.98 -1.33 -0.15
CA ALA A 246 3.33 -0.28 -1.09
C ALA A 246 4.82 -0.02 -1.07
N PHE A 247 5.37 0.35 -2.22
CA PHE A 247 6.77 0.73 -2.40
C PHE A 247 6.85 2.11 -3.03
N ARG A 248 7.69 2.99 -2.47
CA ARG A 248 7.95 4.31 -3.06
C ARG A 248 9.09 4.31 -4.08
N ASP A 249 9.89 3.27 -4.09
CA ASP A 249 10.93 2.98 -5.07
C ASP A 249 11.29 1.49 -4.99
N GLY A 250 12.19 0.99 -5.84
CA GLY A 250 12.58 -0.42 -5.88
C GLY A 250 13.26 -0.98 -4.62
N LYS A 251 13.43 -0.16 -3.57
CA LYS A 251 14.10 -0.56 -2.32
C LYS A 251 13.25 -0.31 -1.08
N HIS A 252 12.54 0.83 -1.03
CA HIS A 252 11.88 1.28 0.18
C HIS A 252 10.38 1.04 0.08
N GLY A 253 9.86 0.30 1.01
CA GLY A 253 8.44 -0.04 1.08
C GLY A 253 7.94 -0.21 2.51
N MET A 254 6.64 -0.26 2.64
CA MET A 254 5.92 -0.52 3.88
C MET A 254 4.88 -1.60 3.64
N VAL A 255 4.71 -2.47 4.63
CA VAL A 255 3.59 -3.40 4.72
C VAL A 255 2.68 -3.01 5.87
N GLY A 256 1.39 -3.25 5.68
CA GLY A 256 0.36 -3.13 6.69
C GLY A 256 -0.30 -4.47 6.94
N GLY A 257 -0.60 -4.75 8.20
CA GLY A 257 -1.18 -6.03 8.60
C GLY A 257 -2.16 -5.92 9.76
N GLY A 258 -2.60 -7.08 10.21
CA GLY A 258 -3.52 -7.15 11.31
C GLY A 258 -4.11 -8.52 11.56
N ASP A 259 -5.16 -8.54 12.36
CA ASP A 259 -5.94 -9.72 12.67
C ASP A 259 -7.44 -9.41 12.46
N LEU A 260 -8.14 -10.27 11.76
CA LEU A 260 -9.59 -10.17 11.57
C LEU A 260 -10.39 -10.62 12.79
N ASP A 261 -9.73 -11.32 13.74
CA ASP A 261 -10.35 -11.63 15.02
C ASP A 261 -10.36 -10.36 15.92
N PRO A 262 -11.53 -9.78 16.19
CA PRO A 262 -11.63 -8.56 16.99
C PRO A 262 -11.23 -8.78 18.47
N THR A 263 -11.08 -10.03 18.90
CA THR A 263 -10.66 -10.40 20.26
C THR A 263 -9.15 -10.62 20.37
N ALA A 264 -8.43 -10.58 19.25
CA ALA A 264 -6.99 -10.74 19.23
C ALA A 264 -6.29 -9.65 20.07
N PRO A 265 -5.23 -9.99 20.80
CA PRO A 265 -4.47 -8.99 21.55
C PRO A 265 -3.81 -7.99 20.59
N PRO A 266 -3.54 -6.75 21.04
CA PRO A 266 -2.79 -5.77 20.24
C PRO A 266 -1.48 -6.35 19.68
N PHE A 267 -1.14 -5.97 18.46
CA PHE A 267 0.04 -6.44 17.73
C PHE A 267 0.61 -5.31 16.87
N ASP A 268 1.83 -5.52 16.37
CA ASP A 268 2.45 -4.61 15.43
C ASP A 268 1.70 -4.63 14.09
N GLN A 269 1.40 -3.45 13.58
CA GLN A 269 0.52 -3.27 12.40
C GLN A 269 1.29 -2.92 11.13
N THR A 270 2.51 -2.37 11.27
CA THR A 270 3.30 -1.90 10.13
C THR A 270 4.78 -2.24 10.26
N ALA A 271 5.41 -2.53 9.13
CA ALA A 271 6.84 -2.74 9.02
C ALA A 271 7.38 -2.13 7.72
N THR A 272 8.65 -1.71 7.71
CA THR A 272 9.33 -1.11 6.57
C THR A 272 10.49 -1.97 6.08
N SER A 273 10.74 -1.89 4.79
CA SER A 273 11.92 -2.45 4.12
C SER A 273 12.74 -1.35 3.46
N SER A 274 14.05 -1.54 3.38
CA SER A 274 14.99 -0.68 2.65
C SER A 274 15.87 -1.44 1.64
N ASP A 275 15.56 -2.69 1.40
CA ASP A 275 16.32 -3.60 0.53
C ASP A 275 15.47 -4.34 -0.52
N GLY A 276 14.31 -3.75 -0.86
CA GLY A 276 13.42 -4.29 -1.88
C GLY A 276 12.49 -5.39 -1.38
N GLY A 277 12.19 -5.39 -0.07
CA GLY A 277 11.25 -6.36 0.52
C GLY A 277 11.90 -7.66 0.98
N LYS A 278 13.24 -7.74 1.01
CA LYS A 278 13.97 -8.93 1.46
C LYS A 278 14.02 -9.02 2.98
N THR A 279 14.18 -7.89 3.66
CA THR A 279 14.13 -7.80 5.12
C THR A 279 13.18 -6.70 5.56
N TRP A 280 12.53 -6.93 6.69
CA TRP A 280 11.50 -6.04 7.22
C TRP A 280 11.79 -5.71 8.68
N LYS A 281 11.51 -4.47 9.04
CA LYS A 281 11.65 -3.97 10.41
C LYS A 281 10.34 -3.34 10.85
N VAL A 282 9.81 -3.80 11.99
CA VAL A 282 8.64 -3.17 12.65
C VAL A 282 8.90 -1.69 12.83
N THR A 283 7.91 -0.86 12.50
CA THR A 283 8.04 0.60 12.66
C THR A 283 8.14 0.96 14.14
N PRO A 284 8.88 2.03 14.48
CA PRO A 284 9.07 2.44 15.90
C PRO A 284 7.75 2.77 16.61
N GLN A 285 6.77 3.25 15.86
CA GLN A 285 5.41 3.51 16.32
C GLN A 285 4.41 2.80 15.42
N GLN A 286 3.19 2.64 15.92
CA GLN A 286 2.11 1.97 15.22
C GLN A 286 0.94 2.93 15.03
N PRO A 287 0.16 2.80 13.93
CA PRO A 287 -0.94 3.71 13.63
C PRO A 287 -2.13 3.59 14.59
N ASN A 288 -2.25 2.50 15.34
CA ASN A 288 -3.31 2.23 16.34
C ASN A 288 -4.74 2.38 15.78
N ILE A 289 -4.96 1.90 14.55
CA ILE A 289 -6.26 1.93 13.87
C ILE A 289 -6.92 0.55 13.75
N GLY A 290 -6.37 -0.47 14.40
CA GLY A 290 -6.73 -1.86 14.19
C GLY A 290 -6.06 -2.42 12.93
N THR A 291 -6.67 -3.41 12.30
CA THR A 291 -6.14 -4.00 11.07
C THR A 291 -5.98 -2.96 9.96
N VAL A 292 -4.79 -2.88 9.38
CA VAL A 292 -4.48 -2.00 8.23
C VAL A 292 -4.96 -2.67 6.96
N PHE A 293 -6.09 -2.22 6.42
CA PHE A 293 -6.67 -2.74 5.17
C PHE A 293 -6.12 -2.07 3.92
N GLY A 294 -5.84 -0.77 3.99
CA GLY A 294 -5.31 0.01 2.88
C GLY A 294 -4.06 0.78 3.29
N LEU A 295 -3.11 0.88 2.38
CA LEU A 295 -1.85 1.58 2.57
C LEU A 295 -1.40 2.22 1.26
N SER A 296 -1.02 3.50 1.30
CA SER A 296 -0.51 4.20 0.12
C SER A 296 0.56 5.22 0.49
N TYR A 297 1.65 5.24 -0.27
CA TYR A 297 2.64 6.33 -0.24
C TYR A 297 2.14 7.54 -1.00
N ALA A 298 2.50 8.73 -0.51
CA ALA A 298 2.35 9.97 -1.26
C ALA A 298 3.21 9.90 -2.52
N ALA A 299 2.57 9.90 -3.67
CA ALA A 299 3.19 9.77 -4.97
C ALA A 299 2.50 10.69 -5.99
N ASP A 300 3.24 11.11 -7.01
CA ASP A 300 2.61 11.61 -8.21
C ASP A 300 2.03 10.42 -8.97
N ALA A 301 0.71 10.37 -9.10
CA ALA A 301 0.04 9.37 -9.91
C ALA A 301 0.59 9.43 -11.35
N GLY A 302 1.05 8.30 -11.86
CA GLY A 302 1.68 8.22 -13.18
C GLY A 302 3.17 8.59 -13.24
N GLN A 303 3.81 8.93 -12.11
CA GLN A 303 5.26 9.09 -12.02
C GLN A 303 5.90 7.88 -11.36
N ALA A 304 6.94 7.34 -11.98
CA ALA A 304 7.68 6.17 -11.49
C ALA A 304 8.53 6.44 -10.22
N ARG A 305 8.29 7.56 -9.51
CA ARG A 305 9.02 7.93 -8.29
C ARG A 305 8.10 8.66 -7.31
N PRO A 306 7.57 7.97 -6.30
CA PRO A 306 7.02 8.62 -5.12
C PRO A 306 8.14 9.41 -4.44
N HIS A 307 7.97 10.73 -4.29
CA HIS A 307 8.98 11.60 -3.69
C HIS A 307 8.71 11.90 -2.22
N GLY A 308 8.12 10.98 -1.48
CA GLY A 308 7.80 11.26 -0.09
C GLY A 308 7.90 10.04 0.80
N ARG A 309 8.16 10.31 2.08
CA ARG A 309 8.06 9.34 3.17
C ARG A 309 6.67 9.37 3.82
N THR A 310 5.78 10.19 3.26
CA THR A 310 4.40 10.27 3.73
C THR A 310 3.62 9.05 3.32
N VAL A 311 2.95 8.41 4.28
CA VAL A 311 2.08 7.24 4.06
C VAL A 311 0.76 7.49 4.74
N VAL A 312 -0.34 7.10 4.12
CA VAL A 312 -1.66 6.99 4.75
C VAL A 312 -2.04 5.54 4.86
N VAL A 313 -2.62 5.17 5.99
CA VAL A 313 -3.19 3.85 6.26
C VAL A 313 -4.66 3.97 6.65
N THR A 314 -5.45 2.97 6.27
CA THR A 314 -6.88 2.88 6.57
C THR A 314 -7.25 1.51 7.08
N GLY A 315 -8.31 1.46 7.89
CA GLY A 315 -8.94 0.24 8.35
C GLY A 315 -10.30 0.54 8.96
N PRO A 316 -11.06 -0.49 9.36
CA PRO A 316 -12.37 -0.29 9.98
C PRO A 316 -12.33 0.61 11.23
N GLY A 317 -11.27 0.50 12.02
CA GLY A 317 -11.10 1.25 13.27
C GLY A 317 -10.65 2.69 13.07
N GLY A 318 -10.17 3.08 11.90
CA GLY A 318 -9.70 4.44 11.67
C GLY A 318 -8.82 4.64 10.45
N ALA A 319 -8.27 5.85 10.34
CA ALA A 319 -7.20 6.17 9.41
C ALA A 319 -6.12 7.01 10.11
N ALA A 320 -4.89 6.84 9.68
CA ALA A 320 -3.74 7.60 10.18
C ALA A 320 -2.75 7.88 9.06
N TRP A 321 -1.90 8.86 9.26
CA TRP A 321 -0.82 9.16 8.35
C TRP A 321 0.50 9.38 9.07
N THR A 322 1.59 9.17 8.38
CA THR A 322 2.96 9.39 8.85
C THR A 322 3.72 10.24 7.86
N PRO A 323 4.52 11.24 8.27
CA PRO A 323 5.39 12.00 7.37
C PRO A 323 6.75 11.32 7.16
N ASP A 324 7.05 10.25 7.90
CA ASP A 324 8.39 9.71 8.08
C ASP A 324 8.48 8.17 8.08
N GLU A 325 7.55 7.52 7.35
CA GLU A 325 7.49 6.05 7.20
C GLU A 325 7.34 5.32 8.53
N GLY A 326 6.45 5.80 9.41
CA GLY A 326 6.12 5.15 10.68
C GLY A 326 7.03 5.51 11.84
N GLY A 327 7.91 6.51 11.67
CA GLY A 327 8.64 7.11 12.79
C GLY A 327 7.71 7.86 13.75
N SER A 328 6.65 8.46 13.20
CA SER A 328 5.55 9.09 13.93
C SER A 328 4.23 8.88 13.19
N TRP A 329 3.11 8.86 13.92
CA TRP A 329 1.78 8.71 13.34
C TRP A 329 0.83 9.79 13.86
N VAL A 330 -0.02 10.29 12.97
CA VAL A 330 -1.09 11.25 13.27
C VAL A 330 -2.42 10.63 12.85
N THR A 331 -3.33 10.46 13.80
CA THR A 331 -4.67 9.95 13.52
C THR A 331 -5.49 10.99 12.76
N LEU A 332 -6.20 10.59 11.73
CA LEU A 332 -7.21 11.40 11.07
C LEU A 332 -8.50 11.36 11.89
N ALA A 333 -8.71 12.39 12.72
CA ALA A 333 -9.80 12.41 13.68
C ALA A 333 -11.19 12.27 13.01
N GLY A 334 -12.03 11.37 13.52
CA GLY A 334 -13.38 11.12 13.00
C GLY A 334 -13.44 10.33 11.68
N VAL A 335 -12.32 9.81 11.21
CA VAL A 335 -12.23 8.99 9.99
C VAL A 335 -12.24 7.52 10.39
N THR A 336 -13.40 6.85 10.24
CA THR A 336 -13.62 5.43 10.51
C THR A 336 -14.35 4.75 9.37
N ASP A 337 -14.28 3.42 9.26
CA ASP A 337 -14.97 2.61 8.25
C ASP A 337 -14.57 2.93 6.80
N PHE A 338 -13.32 3.32 6.60
CA PHE A 338 -12.71 3.43 5.28
C PHE A 338 -11.82 2.21 5.02
N TRP A 339 -11.88 1.69 3.78
CA TRP A 339 -11.20 0.47 3.36
C TRP A 339 -9.96 0.76 2.55
N GLY A 340 -10.12 1.40 1.40
CA GLY A 340 -9.05 1.71 0.48
C GLY A 340 -8.57 3.13 0.61
N VAL A 341 -7.28 3.34 0.30
CA VAL A 341 -6.65 4.66 0.21
C VAL A 341 -5.66 4.68 -0.94
N ALA A 342 -5.62 5.79 -1.69
CA ALA A 342 -4.59 6.02 -2.69
C ALA A 342 -4.33 7.51 -2.88
N PHE A 343 -3.08 7.87 -3.18
CA PHE A 343 -2.67 9.22 -3.53
C PHE A 343 -2.80 9.48 -5.03
N GLY A 344 -3.36 10.62 -5.39
CA GLY A 344 -3.41 11.12 -6.77
C GLY A 344 -2.42 12.25 -7.05
N SER A 345 -1.79 12.75 -6.00
CA SER A 345 -0.66 13.69 -6.02
C SER A 345 0.07 13.62 -4.69
N PRO A 346 1.28 14.19 -4.54
CA PRO A 346 1.99 14.19 -3.25
C PRO A 346 1.23 14.82 -2.08
N GLN A 347 0.24 15.67 -2.38
CA GLN A 347 -0.54 16.40 -1.37
C GLN A 347 -2.01 15.96 -1.30
N THR A 348 -2.49 15.05 -2.16
CA THR A 348 -3.92 14.71 -2.19
C THR A 348 -4.11 13.21 -2.25
N ALA A 349 -4.83 12.68 -1.27
CA ALA A 349 -5.27 11.28 -1.22
C ALA A 349 -6.80 11.17 -1.22
N TRP A 350 -7.30 10.02 -1.62
CA TRP A 350 -8.70 9.63 -1.48
C TRP A 350 -8.83 8.36 -0.67
N LEU A 351 -9.80 8.36 0.23
CA LEU A 351 -10.21 7.19 1.00
C LEU A 351 -11.62 6.82 0.57
N VAL A 352 -11.89 5.52 0.47
CA VAL A 352 -13.22 4.98 0.13
C VAL A 352 -13.69 4.01 1.20
N GLY A 353 -15.03 3.96 1.44
CA GLY A 353 -15.54 3.18 2.56
C GLY A 353 -17.02 2.82 2.48
N THR A 354 -17.56 2.39 3.61
CA THR A 354 -18.93 1.93 3.75
C THR A 354 -19.95 3.01 3.35
N GLY A 355 -21.12 2.60 2.85
CA GLY A 355 -22.20 3.53 2.50
C GLY A 355 -21.86 4.48 1.34
N GLY A 356 -20.95 4.08 0.47
CA GLY A 356 -20.53 4.90 -0.69
C GLY A 356 -19.68 6.11 -0.34
N ARG A 357 -19.12 6.17 0.88
CA ARG A 357 -18.33 7.33 1.31
C ARG A 357 -17.02 7.44 0.54
N ILE A 358 -16.72 8.66 0.13
CA ILE A 358 -15.42 9.06 -0.41
C ILE A 358 -14.93 10.26 0.39
N LEU A 359 -13.73 10.19 0.91
CA LEU A 359 -13.08 11.28 1.62
C LEU A 359 -11.82 11.70 0.86
N ARG A 360 -11.75 12.98 0.50
CA ARG A 360 -10.54 13.60 -0.02
C ARG A 360 -9.75 14.19 1.15
N VAL A 361 -8.45 13.92 1.15
CA VAL A 361 -7.49 14.40 2.16
C VAL A 361 -6.43 15.23 1.46
N ASP A 362 -6.36 16.52 1.79
CA ASP A 362 -5.35 17.45 1.28
C ASP A 362 -4.36 17.80 2.40
N PHE A 363 -3.06 17.48 2.19
CA PHE A 363 -1.93 17.64 3.11
C PHE A 363 -1.22 18.98 2.93
#